data_a3c94ec4684455d81c7b83ea511f30e5
#
_entry.id   a3c94ec4684455d81c7b83ea511f30e5
#
_cell.length_a   1.000
_cell.length_b   1.000
_cell.length_c   1.000
_cell.angle_alpha   90.00
_cell.angle_beta   90.00
_cell.angle_gamma   90.00
#
_symmetry.space_group_name_H-M   'P 1'
#
loop_
_entity.id
_entity.type
_entity.pdbx_description
1 polymer ?
#
loop_
_entity_poly.entity_id
_entity_poly.type
_entity_poly.pdbx_seq_one_letter_code
_entity_poly.pdbx_strand_id
1 'polypeptide(L)'
;VVKRLRDDCRLGNPICLSNVYSISDAVEYIGTVSTEVQRTQAARDANTNFDATFIFGGQIAGQAPETYMVYPQGNHIHESAAHPFLQIGETKYGKPILDRVIRHDTPLEQAARCALVSINSTIRSNLTVGPPVELLIYSADAFNGGRRLSLSEDHPYYRSLASAWNEGLRQALNNLPPFEWESQPQPLQVVAASGSGQMQG
;
A
#
# COMPACT_ATOMS: atom_id res chain seq x y z
N VAL A 1 19.33 10.67 2.47
CA VAL A 1 19.01 10.02 3.76
C VAL A 1 19.70 8.67 3.85
N VAL A 2 19.31 7.64 3.08
CA VAL A 2 19.83 6.25 3.19
C VAL A 2 21.36 6.17 3.15
N LYS A 3 22.02 6.92 2.26
CA LYS A 3 23.48 6.95 2.20
C LYS A 3 24.06 7.46 3.52
N ARG A 4 23.53 8.54 4.08
CA ARG A 4 24.01 9.12 5.35
C ARG A 4 23.87 8.12 6.49
N LEU A 5 22.72 7.47 6.63
CA LEU A 5 22.49 6.44 7.65
C LEU A 5 23.49 5.27 7.57
N ARG A 6 23.82 4.83 6.34
CA ARG A 6 24.83 3.79 6.11
C ARG A 6 26.25 4.26 6.47
N ASP A 7 26.58 5.48 6.07
CA ASP A 7 27.92 6.06 6.34
C ASP A 7 28.12 6.25 7.84
N ASP A 8 27.12 6.69 8.58
CA ASP A 8 27.18 6.87 10.02
C ASP A 8 27.43 5.53 10.74
N CYS A 9 26.76 4.44 10.32
CA CYS A 9 27.06 3.10 10.86
C CYS A 9 28.48 2.64 10.50
N ARG A 10 28.92 2.84 9.26
CA ARG A 10 30.24 2.42 8.78
C ARG A 10 31.39 3.17 9.49
N LEU A 11 31.17 4.43 9.81
CA LEU A 11 32.15 5.29 10.47
C LEU A 11 32.16 5.12 12.00
N GLY A 12 31.20 4.32 12.53
CA GLY A 12 31.11 4.10 13.98
C GLY A 12 30.63 5.33 14.75
N ASN A 13 29.76 6.13 14.14
CA ASN A 13 29.21 7.30 14.82
C ASN A 13 28.51 6.91 16.12
N PRO A 14 28.59 7.75 17.17
CA PRO A 14 27.98 7.46 18.47
C PRO A 14 26.47 7.15 18.39
N ILE A 15 25.78 7.74 17.42
CA ILE A 15 24.36 7.47 17.13
C ILE A 15 24.28 6.97 15.68
N CYS A 16 23.86 5.72 15.51
CA CYS A 16 23.61 5.11 14.21
C CYS A 16 22.65 3.92 14.37
N LEU A 17 22.09 3.40 13.27
CA LEU A 17 21.11 2.33 13.30
C LEU A 17 21.61 1.00 13.90
N SER A 18 22.93 0.82 14.06
CA SER A 18 23.50 -0.40 14.65
C SER A 18 23.66 -0.35 16.16
N ASN A 19 23.45 0.80 16.80
CA ASN A 19 23.65 0.98 18.23
C ASN A 19 22.49 1.67 18.96
N VAL A 20 21.32 1.72 18.35
CA VAL A 20 20.07 2.18 18.98
C VAL A 20 19.55 1.15 19.98
N TYR A 21 18.86 1.61 21.02
CA TYR A 21 18.30 0.74 22.08
C TYR A 21 16.85 0.32 21.81
N SER A 22 16.13 1.05 20.96
CA SER A 22 14.77 0.77 20.56
C SER A 22 14.53 1.12 19.10
N ILE A 23 13.45 0.60 18.51
CA ILE A 23 13.03 1.00 17.16
C ILE A 23 12.58 2.47 17.16
N SER A 24 11.99 2.95 18.27
CA SER A 24 11.63 4.36 18.43
C SER A 24 12.86 5.28 18.34
N ASP A 25 14.00 4.93 18.99
CA ASP A 25 15.23 5.71 18.89
C ASP A 25 15.77 5.73 17.46
N ALA A 26 15.68 4.59 16.76
CA ALA A 26 16.06 4.51 15.35
C ALA A 26 15.23 5.46 14.48
N VAL A 27 13.94 5.53 14.72
CA VAL A 27 12.99 6.36 13.96
C VAL A 27 13.21 7.85 14.23
N GLU A 28 13.48 8.23 15.47
CA GLU A 28 13.84 9.59 15.87
C GLU A 28 15.13 10.05 15.18
N TYR A 29 16.12 9.16 15.15
CA TYR A 29 17.38 9.40 14.43
C TYR A 29 17.15 9.53 12.91
N ILE A 30 16.33 8.68 12.29
CA ILE A 30 15.96 8.78 10.87
C ILE A 30 15.27 10.11 10.58
N GLY A 31 14.35 10.55 11.44
CA GLY A 31 13.66 11.84 11.33
C GLY A 31 14.64 13.01 11.34
N THR A 32 15.59 13.00 12.27
CA THR A 32 16.66 14.00 12.39
C THR A 32 17.52 14.04 11.12
N VAL A 33 18.03 12.90 10.67
CA VAL A 33 18.84 12.81 9.45
C VAL A 33 18.06 13.26 8.21
N SER A 34 16.77 12.90 8.15
CA SER A 34 15.90 13.29 7.03
C SER A 34 15.76 14.80 6.94
N THR A 35 15.43 15.47 8.04
CA THR A 35 15.26 16.93 8.08
C THR A 35 16.55 17.67 7.80
N GLU A 36 17.69 17.20 8.28
CA GLU A 36 19.00 17.77 7.97
C GLU A 36 19.35 17.68 6.47
N VAL A 37 19.12 16.51 5.87
CA VAL A 37 19.37 16.29 4.44
C VAL A 37 18.46 17.17 3.60
N GLN A 38 17.17 17.22 3.92
CA GLN A 38 16.19 18.09 3.21
C GLN A 38 16.62 19.55 3.29
N ARG A 39 16.96 20.05 4.47
CA ARG A 39 17.43 21.43 4.67
C ARG A 39 18.68 21.73 3.84
N THR A 40 19.64 20.79 3.81
CA THR A 40 20.87 20.92 3.05
C THR A 40 20.61 20.98 1.54
N GLN A 41 19.67 20.17 1.03
CA GLN A 41 19.32 20.17 -0.38
C GLN A 41 18.51 21.41 -0.77
N ALA A 42 17.54 21.81 0.05
CA ALA A 42 16.74 23.02 -0.18
C ALA A 42 17.62 24.30 -0.20
N ALA A 43 18.71 24.34 0.58
CA ALA A 43 19.68 25.43 0.52
C ALA A 43 20.45 25.50 -0.81
N ARG A 44 20.52 24.39 -1.57
CA ARG A 44 21.20 24.32 -2.88
C ARG A 44 20.24 24.61 -4.03
N ASP A 45 18.99 24.23 -3.89
CA ASP A 45 17.92 24.43 -4.87
C ASP A 45 16.60 24.70 -4.16
N ALA A 46 16.25 25.96 -4.07
CA ALA A 46 15.03 26.42 -3.39
C ALA A 46 13.74 26.13 -4.19
N ASN A 47 13.86 25.75 -5.47
CA ASN A 47 12.69 25.51 -6.33
C ASN A 47 12.26 24.03 -6.32
N THR A 48 13.09 23.15 -5.79
CA THR A 48 12.79 21.72 -5.71
C THR A 48 12.28 21.35 -4.32
N ASN A 49 11.16 20.62 -4.28
CA ASN A 49 10.67 20.01 -3.04
C ASN A 49 11.45 18.72 -2.76
N PHE A 50 12.11 18.68 -1.60
CA PHE A 50 12.88 17.51 -1.13
C PHE A 50 12.17 16.75 -0.01
N ASP A 51 10.88 16.99 0.20
CA ASP A 51 10.08 16.28 1.20
C ASP A 51 10.12 14.76 0.94
N ALA A 52 10.35 14.01 2.00
CA ALA A 52 10.38 12.55 1.93
C ALA A 52 9.66 11.95 3.13
N THR A 53 8.76 11.02 2.85
CA THR A 53 8.12 10.17 3.86
C THR A 53 8.71 8.78 3.77
N PHE A 54 8.95 8.15 4.93
CA PHE A 54 9.51 6.81 5.01
C PHE A 54 8.60 5.90 5.81
N ILE A 55 8.57 4.62 5.46
CA ILE A 55 8.15 3.55 6.37
C ILE A 55 9.43 2.85 6.82
N PHE A 56 9.60 2.74 8.12
CA PHE A 56 10.71 2.04 8.75
C PHE A 56 10.15 0.94 9.64
N GLY A 57 10.61 -0.28 9.41
CA GLY A 57 10.25 -1.43 10.24
C GLY A 57 11.49 -2.19 10.66
N GLY A 58 11.43 -2.78 11.85
CA GLY A 58 12.55 -3.54 12.36
C GLY A 58 12.24 -4.24 13.67
N GLN A 59 13.27 -4.91 14.18
CA GLN A 59 13.22 -5.57 15.46
C GLN A 59 14.58 -5.53 16.13
N ILE A 60 14.59 -5.27 17.42
CA ILE A 60 15.75 -5.44 18.30
C ILE A 60 15.59 -6.74 19.07
N ALA A 61 16.67 -7.48 19.27
CA ALA A 61 16.63 -8.75 20.00
C ALA A 61 16.00 -8.57 21.39
N GLY A 62 15.03 -9.42 21.71
CA GLY A 62 14.29 -9.36 22.95
C GLY A 62 13.14 -8.33 22.99
N GLN A 63 12.88 -7.61 21.89
CA GLN A 63 11.75 -6.68 21.74
C GLN A 63 10.81 -7.17 20.65
N ALA A 64 9.57 -6.69 20.63
CA ALA A 64 8.64 -6.93 19.55
C ALA A 64 9.08 -6.19 18.26
N PRO A 65 8.78 -6.72 17.07
CA PRO A 65 8.93 -5.96 15.84
C PRO A 65 7.94 -4.78 15.81
N GLU A 66 8.41 -3.64 15.32
CA GLU A 66 7.60 -2.42 15.21
C GLU A 66 7.76 -1.80 13.83
N THR A 67 6.75 -1.03 13.41
CA THR A 67 6.74 -0.31 12.13
C THR A 67 6.29 1.12 12.35
N TYR A 68 7.04 2.06 11.79
CA TYR A 68 6.79 3.49 11.90
C TYR A 68 6.71 4.17 10.53
N MET A 69 5.91 5.21 10.46
CA MET A 69 5.96 6.18 9.35
C MET A 69 6.60 7.47 9.84
N VAL A 70 7.64 7.90 9.14
CA VAL A 70 8.39 9.14 9.39
C VAL A 70 7.96 10.17 8.35
N TYR A 71 7.44 11.29 8.83
CA TYR A 71 7.00 12.39 7.98
C TYR A 71 8.17 13.32 7.57
N PRO A 72 7.97 14.17 6.54
CA PRO A 72 9.01 15.11 6.11
C PRO A 72 9.52 16.04 7.22
N GLN A 73 8.67 16.35 8.19
CA GLN A 73 9.02 17.20 9.34
C GLN A 73 9.87 16.48 10.39
N GLY A 74 10.12 15.18 10.22
CA GLY A 74 10.89 14.35 11.13
C GLY A 74 10.09 13.70 12.26
N ASN A 75 8.84 14.13 12.49
CA ASN A 75 7.93 13.44 13.40
C ASN A 75 7.50 12.09 12.83
N HIS A 76 6.97 11.22 13.67
CA HIS A 76 6.61 9.87 13.27
C HIS A 76 5.33 9.39 13.97
N ILE A 77 4.71 8.38 13.38
CA ILE A 77 3.62 7.59 13.98
C ILE A 77 3.95 6.10 13.82
N HIS A 78 3.40 5.28 14.68
CA HIS A 78 3.47 3.82 14.56
C HIS A 78 2.08 3.22 14.28
N GLU A 79 2.06 1.97 13.83
CA GLU A 79 0.84 1.20 13.71
C GLU A 79 0.20 0.98 15.08
N SER A 80 -1.10 0.67 15.06
CA SER A 80 -1.87 0.35 16.27
C SER A 80 -2.88 -0.76 15.99
N ALA A 81 -3.47 -1.31 17.03
CA ALA A 81 -4.52 -2.32 16.86
C ALA A 81 -5.70 -1.82 16.01
N ALA A 82 -6.01 -0.52 16.06
CA ALA A 82 -7.05 0.11 15.25
C ALA A 82 -6.58 0.42 13.82
N HIS A 83 -5.28 0.62 13.61
CA HIS A 83 -4.66 0.94 12.32
C HIS A 83 -3.44 0.04 12.10
N PRO A 84 -3.67 -1.24 11.74
CA PRO A 84 -2.64 -2.29 11.78
C PRO A 84 -1.72 -2.30 10.56
N PHE A 85 -1.71 -1.25 9.75
CA PHE A 85 -0.78 -1.08 8.62
C PHE A 85 -0.48 0.39 8.35
N LEU A 86 0.65 0.62 7.74
CA LEU A 86 1.07 1.93 7.24
C LEU A 86 1.16 1.90 5.71
N GLN A 87 0.83 3.00 5.07
CA GLN A 87 0.87 3.12 3.61
C GLN A 87 1.35 4.52 3.21
N ILE A 88 2.24 4.58 2.22
CA ILE A 88 2.71 5.82 1.60
C ILE A 88 2.59 5.74 0.08
N GLY A 89 2.74 6.86 -0.61
CA GLY A 89 2.59 6.96 -2.05
C GLY A 89 1.13 7.10 -2.47
N GLU A 90 0.74 6.43 -3.55
CA GLU A 90 -0.64 6.46 -4.04
C GLU A 90 -1.54 5.52 -3.24
N THR A 91 -2.37 6.08 -2.38
CA THR A 91 -3.18 5.31 -1.43
C THR A 91 -4.64 5.13 -1.85
N LYS A 92 -5.16 5.96 -2.77
CA LYS A 92 -6.59 6.03 -3.11
C LYS A 92 -7.19 4.69 -3.52
N TYR A 93 -6.45 3.93 -4.33
CA TYR A 93 -6.99 2.73 -4.98
C TYR A 93 -6.76 1.46 -4.17
N GLY A 94 -5.70 1.42 -3.38
CA GLY A 94 -5.30 0.25 -2.60
C GLY A 94 -5.81 0.24 -1.16
N LYS A 95 -5.83 1.40 -0.50
CA LYS A 95 -6.22 1.53 0.91
C LYS A 95 -7.61 0.97 1.21
N PRO A 96 -8.65 1.19 0.40
CA PRO A 96 -9.98 0.62 0.67
C PRO A 96 -10.02 -0.90 0.79
N ILE A 97 -9.09 -1.60 0.15
CA ILE A 97 -8.96 -3.06 0.24
C ILE A 97 -8.32 -3.45 1.57
N LEU A 98 -7.21 -2.79 1.91
CA LEU A 98 -6.49 -3.02 3.17
C LEU A 98 -7.40 -2.76 4.38
N ASP A 99 -8.12 -1.65 4.40
CA ASP A 99 -9.04 -1.26 5.48
C ASP A 99 -10.14 -2.31 5.75
N ARG A 100 -10.55 -3.06 4.71
CA ARG A 100 -11.57 -4.10 4.85
C ARG A 100 -11.04 -5.43 5.33
N VAL A 101 -9.79 -5.74 5.00
CA VAL A 101 -9.23 -7.10 5.15
C VAL A 101 -8.22 -7.19 6.28
N ILE A 102 -7.34 -6.19 6.42
CA ILE A 102 -6.24 -6.27 7.38
C ILE A 102 -6.74 -5.99 8.80
N ARG A 103 -6.39 -6.89 9.70
CA ARG A 103 -6.56 -6.79 11.15
C ARG A 103 -5.23 -7.04 11.83
N HIS A 104 -5.12 -6.68 13.10
CA HIS A 104 -3.89 -6.86 13.87
C HIS A 104 -3.45 -8.34 13.95
N ASP A 105 -4.39 -9.26 13.93
CA ASP A 105 -4.18 -10.72 13.97
C ASP A 105 -4.16 -11.39 12.59
N THR A 106 -4.17 -10.62 11.50
CA THR A 106 -4.10 -11.17 10.15
C THR A 106 -2.77 -11.91 9.92
N PRO A 107 -2.79 -13.20 9.52
CA PRO A 107 -1.58 -13.95 9.22
C PRO A 107 -0.72 -13.25 8.15
N LEU A 108 0.62 -13.31 8.29
CA LEU A 108 1.56 -12.60 7.42
C LEU A 108 1.35 -12.90 5.93
N GLU A 109 1.14 -14.17 5.57
CA GLU A 109 0.92 -14.56 4.17
C GLU A 109 -0.42 -14.04 3.63
N GLN A 110 -1.42 -13.90 4.47
CA GLN A 110 -2.69 -13.29 4.09
C GLN A 110 -2.54 -11.78 3.94
N ALA A 111 -1.85 -11.13 4.87
CA ALA A 111 -1.53 -9.71 4.79
C ALA A 111 -0.71 -9.39 3.52
N ALA A 112 0.28 -10.23 3.20
CA ALA A 112 1.09 -10.11 1.99
C ALA A 112 0.23 -10.22 0.72
N ARG A 113 -0.68 -11.18 0.64
CA ARG A 113 -1.61 -11.30 -0.50
C ARG A 113 -2.52 -10.08 -0.61
N CYS A 114 -3.03 -9.58 0.51
CA CYS A 114 -3.86 -8.39 0.53
C CYS A 114 -3.09 -7.14 0.07
N ALA A 115 -1.83 -6.99 0.51
CA ALA A 115 -0.95 -5.92 0.05
C ALA A 115 -0.69 -5.99 -1.46
N LEU A 116 -0.43 -7.18 -2.01
CA LEU A 116 -0.25 -7.37 -3.46
C LEU A 116 -1.51 -7.04 -4.26
N VAL A 117 -2.69 -7.39 -3.75
CA VAL A 117 -3.99 -7.03 -4.36
C VAL A 117 -4.19 -5.51 -4.32
N SER A 118 -3.86 -4.87 -3.21
CA SER A 118 -3.90 -3.41 -3.04
C SER A 118 -3.02 -2.70 -4.09
N ILE A 119 -1.76 -3.16 -4.25
CA ILE A 119 -0.84 -2.63 -5.26
C ILE A 119 -1.35 -2.91 -6.68
N ASN A 120 -1.85 -4.11 -6.96
CA ASN A 120 -2.43 -4.45 -8.27
C ASN A 120 -3.61 -3.52 -8.64
N SER A 121 -4.48 -3.21 -7.68
CA SER A 121 -5.59 -2.29 -7.88
C SER A 121 -5.10 -0.87 -8.16
N THR A 122 -4.02 -0.46 -7.52
CA THR A 122 -3.37 0.84 -7.76
C THR A 122 -2.75 0.89 -9.15
N ILE A 123 -2.00 -0.13 -9.57
CA ILE A 123 -1.38 -0.22 -10.90
C ILE A 123 -2.44 -0.12 -12.01
N ARG A 124 -3.60 -0.73 -11.83
CA ARG A 124 -4.70 -0.67 -12.81
C ARG A 124 -5.32 0.71 -12.95
N SER A 125 -5.22 1.55 -11.95
CA SER A 125 -5.90 2.84 -11.87
C SER A 125 -4.96 4.04 -11.95
N ASN A 126 -3.64 3.82 -11.84
CA ASN A 126 -2.63 4.87 -11.87
C ASN A 126 -1.42 4.44 -12.70
N LEU A 127 -1.22 5.08 -13.85
CA LEU A 127 -0.14 4.79 -14.79
C LEU A 127 1.28 5.09 -14.25
N THR A 128 1.38 5.82 -13.15
CA THR A 128 2.68 6.12 -12.52
C THR A 128 3.16 5.03 -11.57
N VAL A 129 2.32 4.03 -11.31
CA VAL A 129 2.64 2.87 -10.46
C VAL A 129 2.70 1.63 -11.34
N GLY A 130 3.78 0.88 -11.23
CA GLY A 130 3.99 -0.31 -12.06
C GLY A 130 4.96 -1.32 -11.46
N PRO A 131 5.03 -2.51 -12.05
CA PRO A 131 6.01 -3.52 -11.66
C PRO A 131 7.46 -3.07 -11.98
N PRO A 132 8.49 -3.70 -11.38
CA PRO A 132 8.36 -4.87 -10.49
C PRO A 132 7.83 -4.49 -9.11
N VAL A 133 7.04 -5.38 -8.51
CA VAL A 133 6.58 -5.26 -7.12
C VAL A 133 7.52 -6.05 -6.22
N GLU A 134 8.14 -5.36 -5.27
CA GLU A 134 9.00 -5.98 -4.28
C GLU A 134 8.19 -6.33 -3.03
N LEU A 135 8.25 -7.57 -2.60
CA LEU A 135 7.62 -8.08 -1.38
C LEU A 135 8.69 -8.54 -0.40
N LEU A 136 8.57 -8.09 0.84
CA LEU A 136 9.35 -8.60 1.96
C LEU A 136 8.41 -9.09 3.06
N ILE A 137 8.60 -10.33 3.51
CA ILE A 137 7.91 -10.90 4.67
C ILE A 137 8.96 -11.15 5.75
N TYR A 138 8.81 -10.49 6.88
CA TYR A 138 9.65 -10.67 8.06
C TYR A 138 8.83 -11.32 9.18
N SER A 139 9.31 -12.45 9.68
CA SER A 139 8.74 -13.10 10.86
C SER A 139 9.48 -12.63 12.11
N ALA A 140 8.75 -12.40 13.19
CA ALA A 140 9.35 -12.03 14.47
C ALA A 140 10.49 -12.99 14.83
N ASP A 141 11.56 -12.45 15.40
CA ASP A 141 12.76 -13.16 15.87
C ASP A 141 13.57 -13.89 14.78
N ALA A 142 13.24 -13.67 13.51
CA ALA A 142 13.98 -14.32 12.42
C ALA A 142 15.40 -13.77 12.25
N PHE A 143 15.63 -12.47 12.42
CA PHE A 143 16.91 -11.75 12.28
C PHE A 143 17.73 -12.09 11.02
N ASN A 144 17.08 -12.61 9.98
CA ASN A 144 17.71 -13.09 8.74
C ASN A 144 17.36 -12.25 7.51
N GLY A 145 16.80 -11.05 7.71
CA GLY A 145 16.40 -10.15 6.62
C GLY A 145 15.08 -10.52 5.92
N GLY A 146 14.38 -11.57 6.39
CA GLY A 146 13.07 -11.98 5.89
C GLY A 146 13.11 -12.68 4.53
N ARG A 147 11.92 -13.09 4.06
CA ARG A 147 11.71 -13.67 2.72
C ARG A 147 11.42 -12.56 1.72
N ARG A 148 12.19 -12.51 0.63
CA ARG A 148 12.05 -11.52 -0.44
C ARG A 148 11.52 -12.17 -1.71
N LEU A 149 10.64 -11.44 -2.41
CA LEU A 149 10.11 -11.84 -3.70
C LEU A 149 9.99 -10.59 -4.59
N SER A 150 10.56 -10.66 -5.78
CA SER A 150 10.41 -9.64 -6.82
C SER A 150 9.44 -10.14 -7.88
N LEU A 151 8.38 -9.38 -8.12
CA LEU A 151 7.28 -9.75 -8.99
C LEU A 151 7.26 -8.82 -10.20
N SER A 152 7.76 -9.31 -11.33
CA SER A 152 7.59 -8.66 -12.62
C SER A 152 6.13 -8.78 -13.09
N GLU A 153 5.77 -8.04 -14.12
CA GLU A 153 4.43 -8.11 -14.73
C GLU A 153 4.08 -9.53 -15.17
N ASP A 154 5.06 -10.27 -15.71
CA ASP A 154 4.89 -11.63 -16.21
C ASP A 154 5.05 -12.72 -15.16
N HIS A 155 5.32 -12.36 -13.90
CA HIS A 155 5.53 -13.36 -12.85
C HIS A 155 4.29 -14.25 -12.67
N PRO A 156 4.39 -15.58 -12.79
CA PRO A 156 3.22 -16.47 -12.80
C PRO A 156 2.31 -16.33 -11.60
N TYR A 157 2.89 -16.22 -10.41
CA TYR A 157 2.14 -16.02 -9.17
C TYR A 157 1.36 -14.67 -9.18
N TYR A 158 1.99 -13.58 -9.63
CA TYR A 158 1.36 -12.27 -9.65
C TYR A 158 0.18 -12.24 -10.63
N ARG A 159 0.34 -12.83 -11.81
CA ARG A 159 -0.74 -12.98 -12.80
C ARG A 159 -1.90 -13.82 -12.27
N SER A 160 -1.60 -14.95 -11.63
CA SER A 160 -2.60 -15.82 -11.03
C SER A 160 -3.38 -15.11 -9.91
N LEU A 161 -2.69 -14.39 -9.03
CA LEU A 161 -3.29 -13.60 -7.96
C LEU A 161 -4.22 -12.51 -8.53
N ALA A 162 -3.76 -11.76 -9.53
CA ALA A 162 -4.55 -10.72 -10.17
C ALA A 162 -5.80 -11.28 -10.88
N SER A 163 -5.68 -12.43 -11.54
CA SER A 163 -6.80 -13.11 -12.19
C SER A 163 -7.83 -13.60 -11.17
N ALA A 164 -7.36 -14.28 -10.12
CA ALA A 164 -8.24 -14.78 -9.07
C ALA A 164 -8.98 -13.65 -8.34
N TRP A 165 -8.30 -12.53 -8.08
CA TRP A 165 -8.92 -11.35 -7.48
C TRP A 165 -10.01 -10.76 -8.36
N ASN A 166 -9.76 -10.58 -9.66
CA ASN A 166 -10.74 -10.05 -10.60
C ASN A 166 -11.98 -10.95 -10.71
N GLU A 167 -11.78 -12.25 -10.72
CA GLU A 167 -12.88 -13.22 -10.74
C GLU A 167 -13.68 -13.19 -9.44
N GLY A 168 -13.00 -13.16 -8.30
CA GLY A 168 -13.66 -13.05 -6.99
C GLY A 168 -14.50 -11.79 -6.85
N LEU A 169 -14.05 -10.66 -7.40
CA LEU A 169 -14.83 -9.41 -7.42
C LEU A 169 -16.10 -9.53 -8.25
N ARG A 170 -16.03 -10.16 -9.44
CA ARG A 170 -17.23 -10.39 -10.27
C ARG A 170 -18.24 -11.29 -9.56
N GLN A 171 -17.76 -12.37 -8.94
CA GLN A 171 -18.60 -13.26 -8.17
C GLN A 171 -19.25 -12.56 -6.97
N ALA A 172 -18.47 -11.74 -6.24
CA ALA A 172 -19.00 -10.96 -5.13
C ALA A 172 -20.09 -9.98 -5.59
N LEU A 173 -19.90 -9.31 -6.73
CA LEU A 173 -20.88 -8.39 -7.30
C LEU A 173 -22.16 -9.12 -7.70
N ASN A 174 -22.05 -10.29 -8.34
CA ASN A 174 -23.18 -11.10 -8.75
C ASN A 174 -24.01 -11.65 -7.58
N ASN A 175 -23.37 -11.76 -6.40
CA ASN A 175 -24.03 -12.24 -5.18
C ASN A 175 -24.65 -11.11 -4.34
N LEU A 176 -24.57 -9.86 -4.80
CA LEU A 176 -25.26 -8.77 -4.11
C LEU A 176 -26.78 -8.94 -4.22
N PRO A 177 -27.56 -8.52 -3.21
CA PRO A 177 -29.00 -8.57 -3.28
C PRO A 177 -29.50 -7.74 -4.47
N PRO A 178 -30.44 -8.28 -5.27
CA PRO A 178 -31.03 -7.54 -6.39
C PRO A 178 -31.87 -6.37 -5.87
N PHE A 179 -32.10 -5.39 -6.72
CA PHE A 179 -33.04 -4.32 -6.43
C PHE A 179 -34.47 -4.84 -6.42
N GLU A 180 -35.36 -4.23 -5.65
CA GLU A 180 -36.74 -4.64 -5.55
C GLU A 180 -37.48 -4.69 -6.91
N TRP A 181 -37.17 -3.77 -7.83
CA TRP A 181 -37.73 -3.71 -9.17
C TRP A 181 -37.22 -4.79 -10.13
N GLU A 182 -36.09 -5.45 -9.86
CA GLU A 182 -35.59 -6.57 -10.68
C GLU A 182 -36.43 -7.81 -10.50
N SER A 183 -37.13 -7.95 -9.38
CA SER A 183 -38.01 -9.05 -9.06
C SER A 183 -39.46 -8.86 -9.59
N GLN A 184 -39.76 -7.67 -10.13
CA GLN A 184 -41.07 -7.38 -10.71
C GLN A 184 -41.05 -7.66 -12.22
N PRO A 185 -42.04 -8.42 -12.77
CA PRO A 185 -42.13 -8.58 -14.21
C PRO A 185 -42.34 -7.20 -14.84
N GLN A 186 -41.42 -6.76 -15.69
CA GLN A 186 -41.62 -5.55 -16.48
C GLN A 186 -42.87 -5.72 -17.34
N PRO A 187 -43.88 -4.83 -17.25
CA PRO A 187 -45.00 -4.86 -18.18
C PRO A 187 -44.42 -4.65 -19.58
N LEU A 188 -44.71 -5.57 -20.48
CA LEU A 188 -44.37 -5.48 -21.90
C LEU A 188 -44.87 -4.11 -22.39
N GLN A 189 -43.98 -3.18 -22.66
CA GLN A 189 -44.31 -1.97 -23.40
C GLN A 189 -44.65 -2.41 -24.84
N VAL A 190 -45.94 -2.59 -25.08
CA VAL A 190 -46.45 -2.71 -26.46
C VAL A 190 -46.22 -1.36 -27.12
N VAL A 191 -45.18 -1.24 -27.91
CA VAL A 191 -44.99 -0.12 -28.83
C VAL A 191 -46.14 -0.21 -29.83
N ALA A 192 -47.19 0.58 -29.58
CA ALA A 192 -48.27 0.75 -30.57
C ALA A 192 -47.65 1.32 -31.83
N ALA A 193 -47.61 0.51 -32.86
CA ALA A 193 -47.30 0.96 -34.21
C ALA A 193 -48.36 1.97 -34.62
N SER A 194 -48.08 3.25 -34.54
CA SER A 194 -48.86 4.32 -35.14
C SER A 194 -48.70 4.26 -36.65
N GLY A 195 -49.43 3.32 -37.28
CA GLY A 195 -49.72 3.35 -38.67
C GLY A 195 -50.99 4.16 -38.89
N SER A 196 -50.86 5.35 -39.40
CA SER A 196 -51.94 6.03 -40.11
C SER A 196 -51.37 6.80 -41.25
N GLY A 197 -51.32 6.11 -42.37
CA GLY A 197 -51.39 6.81 -43.65
C GLY A 197 -52.75 7.50 -43.80
N GLN A 198 -52.70 8.75 -44.11
CA GLN A 198 -53.80 9.40 -44.86
C GLN A 198 -53.18 10.13 -46.04
N MET A 199 -53.36 9.47 -47.21
CA MET A 199 -53.44 10.16 -48.49
C MET A 199 -54.82 10.82 -48.58
N GLN A 200 -54.88 12.09 -48.97
CA GLN A 200 -55.94 12.84 -49.69
C GLN A 200 -55.39 14.26 -49.81
N GLY A 201 -55.36 14.94 -50.95
CA GLY A 201 -55.93 14.97 -52.24
C GLY A 201 -55.43 16.27 -52.84
#